data_e1d74e1223f82ac0d6925b2120ec4f04
#
_entry.id   e1d74e1223f82ac0d6925b2120ec4f04
#
_cell.length_a   1.000
_cell.length_b   1.000
_cell.length_c   1.000
_cell.angle_alpha   90.00
_cell.angle_beta   90.00
_cell.angle_gamma   90.00
#
_symmetry.space_group_name_H-M   'P 1'
#
loop_
_entity.id
_entity.type
_entity.pdbx_description
1 polymer ?
#
loop_
_entity_poly.entity_id
_entity_poly.type
_entity_poly.pdbx_seq_one_letter_code
_entity_poly.pdbx_strand_id
1 'polypeptide(L)'
;KNLLRPILFDPKHDQIKVLNRIRKIYNVDDLVKIQNALNQIEDIDRKVIPDLFPKTAQVFDDFYRLDCIPLEKQINLLEKFAFQNKSKLNIFFREIDELNQLILQNKFHECDKKINNLYKTFGYSHLLLRKIILIKELSEDKYNLSFIQDFLTRYNSNGRNLIISSLQQCYQADIDYLGLKKSIMNRSEKSIFCRHISEIPFLFSIQNIDEFNQRLSSHIQSSLIDSLFFLVSNESNFKFKKIDNIK
;
A
#
# COMPACT_ATOMS: atom_id res chain seq x y z
N LYS A 1 22.35 -16.87 14.30
CA LYS A 1 23.19 -15.66 14.46
C LYS A 1 24.03 -15.33 13.21
N ASN A 2 24.59 -16.30 12.48
CA ASN A 2 25.44 -16.03 11.30
C ASN A 2 24.70 -15.48 10.07
N LEU A 3 23.38 -15.70 9.94
CA LEU A 3 22.57 -15.26 8.80
C LEU A 3 22.23 -13.77 8.82
N LEU A 4 22.20 -13.15 10.00
CA LEU A 4 21.93 -11.72 10.14
C LEU A 4 23.18 -10.86 9.90
N ARG A 5 24.38 -11.45 10.00
CA ARG A 5 25.64 -10.72 9.88
C ARG A 5 25.80 -9.98 8.52
N PRO A 6 25.49 -10.59 7.35
CA PRO A 6 25.53 -9.87 6.08
C PRO A 6 24.52 -8.73 5.99
N ILE A 7 23.32 -8.87 6.63
CA ILE A 7 22.31 -7.82 6.66
C ILE A 7 22.78 -6.64 7.48
N LEU A 8 23.58 -6.88 8.51
CA LEU A 8 23.98 -5.87 9.49
C LEU A 8 25.19 -5.05 9.03
N PHE A 9 26.10 -5.64 8.26
CA PHE A 9 27.43 -5.08 8.03
C PHE A 9 27.78 -4.80 6.56
N ASP A 10 26.95 -5.20 5.59
CA ASP A 10 27.25 -5.01 4.18
C ASP A 10 26.76 -3.64 3.63
N PRO A 11 27.46 -3.06 2.62
CA PRO A 11 27.01 -1.86 1.92
C PRO A 11 25.62 -2.01 1.33
N LYS A 12 24.88 -0.92 1.20
CA LYS A 12 23.45 -0.91 0.78
C LYS A 12 23.11 -1.80 -0.44
N HIS A 13 24.01 -1.94 -1.40
CA HIS A 13 23.78 -2.74 -2.61
C HIS A 13 23.77 -4.26 -2.39
N ASP A 14 24.63 -4.75 -1.50
CA ASP A 14 24.67 -6.18 -1.20
C ASP A 14 23.55 -6.61 -0.28
N GLN A 15 23.02 -5.67 0.50
CA GLN A 15 21.90 -5.92 1.40
C GLN A 15 20.62 -6.32 0.67
N ILE A 16 20.30 -5.68 -0.45
CA ILE A 16 19.09 -6.04 -1.26
C ILE A 16 19.21 -7.47 -1.76
N LYS A 17 20.40 -7.88 -2.23
CA LYS A 17 20.64 -9.28 -2.66
C LYS A 17 20.45 -10.26 -1.50
N VAL A 18 20.95 -9.94 -0.32
CA VAL A 18 20.79 -10.78 0.88
C VAL A 18 19.32 -10.86 1.30
N LEU A 19 18.59 -9.74 1.34
CA LEU A 19 17.15 -9.72 1.65
C LEU A 19 16.35 -10.55 0.63
N ASN A 20 16.63 -10.41 -0.65
CA ASN A 20 16.00 -11.20 -1.70
C ASN A 20 16.27 -12.70 -1.54
N ARG A 21 17.50 -13.08 -1.21
CA ARG A 21 17.87 -14.48 -0.94
C ARG A 21 17.13 -15.03 0.28
N ILE A 22 17.06 -14.27 1.37
CA ILE A 22 16.31 -14.64 2.58
C ILE A 22 14.84 -14.85 2.25
N ARG A 23 14.22 -13.92 1.55
CA ARG A 23 12.82 -14.01 1.16
C ARG A 23 12.51 -15.22 0.29
N LYS A 24 13.43 -15.64 -0.57
CA LYS A 24 13.27 -16.83 -1.44
C LYS A 24 13.42 -18.13 -0.66
N ILE A 25 14.40 -18.22 0.22
CA ILE A 25 14.79 -19.49 0.88
C ILE A 25 13.88 -19.82 2.07
N TYR A 26 13.63 -18.84 2.95
CA TYR A 26 12.93 -19.09 4.21
C TYR A 26 11.42 -19.15 4.05
N ASN A 27 10.76 -20.00 4.85
CA ASN A 27 9.31 -20.05 4.96
C ASN A 27 8.76 -18.80 5.66
N VAL A 28 7.43 -18.65 5.70
CA VAL A 28 6.78 -17.47 6.26
C VAL A 28 7.07 -17.31 7.76
N ASP A 29 7.09 -18.42 8.52
CA ASP A 29 7.34 -18.38 9.96
C ASP A 29 8.74 -17.91 10.30
N ASP A 30 9.72 -18.37 9.55
CA ASP A 30 11.10 -17.93 9.72
C ASP A 30 11.29 -16.48 9.27
N LEU A 31 10.62 -16.03 8.19
CA LEU A 31 10.66 -14.63 7.78
C LEU A 31 10.11 -13.70 8.87
N VAL A 32 9.01 -14.10 9.54
CA VAL A 32 8.45 -13.32 10.66
C VAL A 32 9.41 -13.27 11.85
N LYS A 33 10.06 -14.41 12.19
CA LYS A 33 11.08 -14.45 13.27
C LYS A 33 12.28 -13.55 12.94
N ILE A 34 12.74 -13.59 11.68
CA ILE A 34 13.84 -12.74 11.20
C ILE A 34 13.45 -11.26 11.30
N GLN A 35 12.25 -10.89 10.86
CA GLN A 35 11.76 -9.52 10.94
C GLN A 35 11.66 -9.04 12.40
N ASN A 36 11.10 -9.86 13.29
CA ASN A 36 11.01 -9.53 14.70
C ASN A 36 12.41 -9.34 15.34
N ALA A 37 13.38 -10.15 14.95
CA ALA A 37 14.77 -10.00 15.40
C ALA A 37 15.42 -8.72 14.84
N LEU A 38 15.13 -8.34 13.59
CA LEU A 38 15.62 -7.09 13.00
C LEU A 38 15.01 -5.85 13.69
N ASN A 39 13.74 -5.91 14.04
CA ASN A 39 13.05 -4.82 14.75
C ASN A 39 13.58 -4.56 16.17
N GLN A 40 14.31 -5.52 16.78
CA GLN A 40 14.94 -5.37 18.09
C GLN A 40 16.30 -4.69 18.03
N ILE A 41 16.85 -4.48 16.84
CA ILE A 41 18.15 -3.86 16.65
C ILE A 41 17.93 -2.39 16.34
N GLU A 42 18.34 -1.53 17.25
CA GLU A 42 18.31 -0.09 17.06
C GLU A 42 19.12 0.30 15.82
N ASP A 43 18.66 1.33 15.09
CA ASP A 43 19.28 1.88 13.86
C ASP A 43 19.20 1.01 12.59
N ILE A 44 18.46 -0.10 12.59
CA ILE A 44 18.28 -0.89 11.37
C ILE A 44 16.87 -0.72 10.81
N ASP A 45 16.73 0.21 9.85
CA ASP A 45 15.50 0.34 9.06
C ASP A 45 15.47 -0.64 7.87
N ARG A 46 15.68 -1.94 8.18
CA ARG A 46 15.73 -3.00 7.19
C ARG A 46 14.60 -3.97 7.38
N LYS A 47 13.80 -4.12 6.36
CA LYS A 47 12.60 -4.95 6.42
C LYS A 47 12.66 -6.06 5.39
N VAL A 48 12.55 -7.28 5.87
CA VAL A 48 12.35 -8.48 5.05
C VAL A 48 10.89 -8.57 4.60
N ILE A 49 10.01 -7.98 5.38
CA ILE A 49 8.56 -7.95 5.19
C ILE A 49 8.08 -6.50 5.29
N PRO A 50 7.18 -6.03 4.39
CA PRO A 50 6.60 -4.71 4.47
C PRO A 50 5.88 -4.47 5.80
N ASP A 51 5.87 -3.23 6.27
CA ASP A 51 5.03 -2.86 7.41
C ASP A 51 3.56 -2.96 7.04
N LEU A 52 2.75 -3.44 7.98
CA LEU A 52 1.30 -3.39 7.82
C LEU A 52 0.81 -1.94 7.70
N PHE A 53 1.39 -1.07 8.50
CA PHE A 53 1.09 0.36 8.55
C PHE A 53 2.38 1.16 8.48
N PRO A 54 2.89 1.47 7.28
CA PRO A 54 4.12 2.25 7.12
C PRO A 54 3.93 3.69 7.61
N LYS A 55 4.94 4.23 8.29
CA LYS A 55 4.87 5.60 8.85
C LYS A 55 4.88 6.67 7.76
N THR A 56 5.56 6.43 6.67
CA THR A 56 5.73 7.40 5.58
C THR A 56 5.61 6.72 4.21
N ALA A 57 5.33 7.51 3.19
CA ALA A 57 5.28 7.01 1.82
C ALA A 57 6.66 6.57 1.27
N GLN A 58 7.77 7.09 1.82
CA GLN A 58 9.12 6.71 1.40
C GLN A 58 9.43 5.23 1.62
N VAL A 59 8.81 4.60 2.61
CA VAL A 59 8.99 3.16 2.87
C VAL A 59 8.64 2.32 1.65
N PHE A 60 7.68 2.75 0.82
CA PHE A 60 7.30 2.04 -0.40
C PHE A 60 8.43 2.03 -1.44
N ASP A 61 9.22 3.09 -1.51
CA ASP A 61 10.31 3.23 -2.49
C ASP A 61 11.39 2.16 -2.30
N ASP A 62 11.61 1.72 -1.07
CA ASP A 62 12.62 0.71 -0.75
C ASP A 62 12.12 -0.72 -1.05
N PHE A 63 10.83 -1.00 -0.90
CA PHE A 63 10.27 -2.32 -1.18
C PHE A 63 10.18 -2.68 -2.66
N TYR A 64 10.07 -1.72 -3.57
CA TYR A 64 10.06 -1.97 -5.00
C TYR A 64 11.36 -2.56 -5.55
N ARG A 65 12.44 -2.53 -4.75
CA ARG A 65 13.74 -3.14 -5.09
C ARG A 65 13.84 -4.60 -4.71
N LEU A 66 12.85 -5.13 -3.97
CA LEU A 66 12.85 -6.51 -3.57
C LEU A 66 12.20 -7.39 -4.64
N ASP A 67 12.82 -8.56 -4.88
CA ASP A 67 12.28 -9.56 -5.81
C ASP A 67 10.92 -10.10 -5.36
N CYS A 68 10.07 -10.42 -6.32
CA CYS A 68 8.82 -11.13 -6.06
C CYS A 68 9.10 -12.52 -5.47
N ILE A 69 8.36 -12.87 -4.43
CA ILE A 69 8.30 -14.24 -3.92
C ILE A 69 7.03 -14.91 -4.46
N PRO A 70 6.96 -16.27 -4.50
CA PRO A 70 5.80 -16.97 -4.99
C PRO A 70 4.50 -16.48 -4.36
N LEU A 71 3.43 -16.33 -5.17
CA LEU A 71 2.16 -15.74 -4.73
C LEU A 71 1.57 -16.47 -3.53
N GLU A 72 1.61 -17.80 -3.50
CA GLU A 72 1.12 -18.57 -2.36
C GLU A 72 1.82 -18.20 -1.04
N LYS A 73 3.13 -18.01 -1.10
CA LYS A 73 3.93 -17.58 0.06
C LYS A 73 3.56 -16.15 0.49
N GLN A 74 3.25 -15.27 -0.48
CA GLN A 74 2.80 -13.92 -0.20
C GLN A 74 1.42 -13.92 0.49
N ILE A 75 0.47 -14.74 0.02
CA ILE A 75 -0.86 -14.88 0.64
C ILE A 75 -0.73 -15.42 2.06
N ASN A 76 0.05 -16.47 2.28
CA ASN A 76 0.29 -17.02 3.62
C ASN A 76 0.91 -15.98 4.57
N LEU A 77 1.75 -15.09 4.05
CA LEU A 77 2.32 -13.98 4.82
C LEU A 77 1.24 -12.97 5.22
N LEU A 78 0.37 -12.58 4.28
CA LEU A 78 -0.76 -11.68 4.54
C LEU A 78 -1.72 -12.26 5.58
N GLU A 79 -2.11 -13.54 5.45
CA GLU A 79 -2.98 -14.23 6.41
C GLU A 79 -2.39 -14.16 7.81
N LYS A 80 -1.10 -14.48 7.96
CA LYS A 80 -0.42 -14.47 9.24
C LYS A 80 -0.39 -13.06 9.86
N PHE A 81 -0.07 -12.05 9.05
CA PHE A 81 -0.06 -10.66 9.52
C PHE A 81 -1.47 -10.16 9.86
N ALA A 82 -2.48 -10.49 9.06
CA ALA A 82 -3.86 -10.15 9.34
C ALA A 82 -4.31 -10.75 10.68
N PHE A 83 -4.01 -12.02 10.92
CA PHE A 83 -4.34 -12.68 12.17
C PHE A 83 -3.64 -12.02 13.38
N GLN A 84 -2.33 -11.76 13.29
CA GLN A 84 -1.56 -11.13 14.36
C GLN A 84 -2.01 -9.70 14.67
N ASN A 85 -2.57 -9.00 13.70
CA ASN A 85 -2.99 -7.60 13.81
C ASN A 85 -4.51 -7.41 13.75
N LYS A 86 -5.31 -8.47 13.95
CA LYS A 86 -6.77 -8.45 13.79
C LYS A 86 -7.43 -7.29 14.52
N SER A 87 -7.09 -7.05 15.77
CA SER A 87 -7.67 -5.95 16.55
C SER A 87 -7.35 -4.57 15.94
N LYS A 88 -6.11 -4.36 15.50
CA LYS A 88 -5.68 -3.10 14.90
C LYS A 88 -6.32 -2.89 13.53
N LEU A 89 -6.47 -3.94 12.74
CA LEU A 89 -7.16 -3.93 11.45
C LEU A 89 -8.64 -3.60 11.61
N ASN A 90 -9.32 -4.22 12.57
CA ASN A 90 -10.74 -3.95 12.85
C ASN A 90 -10.96 -2.47 13.23
N ILE A 91 -10.06 -1.90 14.05
CA ILE A 91 -10.13 -0.47 14.36
C ILE A 91 -9.92 0.35 13.09
N PHE A 92 -8.90 0.05 12.29
CA PHE A 92 -8.61 0.77 11.06
C PHE A 92 -9.80 0.78 10.09
N PHE A 93 -10.40 -0.39 9.81
CA PHE A 93 -11.53 -0.47 8.88
C PHE A 93 -12.77 0.23 9.41
N ARG A 94 -13.07 0.12 10.71
CA ARG A 94 -14.17 0.90 11.31
C ARG A 94 -13.95 2.39 11.15
N GLU A 95 -12.74 2.88 11.38
CA GLU A 95 -12.40 4.29 11.22
C GLU A 95 -12.51 4.76 9.75
N ILE A 96 -12.19 3.87 8.79
CA ILE A 96 -12.41 4.13 7.34
C ILE A 96 -13.91 4.19 7.02
N ASP A 97 -14.73 3.31 7.62
CA ASP A 97 -16.18 3.34 7.41
C ASP A 97 -16.81 4.61 7.97
N GLU A 98 -16.40 5.05 9.15
CA GLU A 98 -16.80 6.35 9.72
C GLU A 98 -16.40 7.52 8.81
N LEU A 99 -15.18 7.50 8.24
CA LEU A 99 -14.75 8.47 7.25
C LEU A 99 -15.65 8.45 6.00
N ASN A 100 -16.01 7.27 5.50
CA ASN A 100 -16.93 7.14 4.36
C ASN A 100 -18.29 7.77 4.67
N GLN A 101 -18.84 7.60 5.88
CA GLN A 101 -20.09 8.24 6.30
C GLN A 101 -19.97 9.76 6.34
N LEU A 102 -18.86 10.30 6.83
CA LEU A 102 -18.60 11.74 6.82
C LEU A 102 -18.52 12.30 5.39
N ILE A 103 -17.89 11.58 4.46
CA ILE A 103 -17.81 11.95 3.04
C ILE A 103 -19.23 12.00 2.43
N LEU A 104 -20.05 10.97 2.64
CA LEU A 104 -21.43 10.91 2.16
C LEU A 104 -22.30 12.03 2.71
N GLN A 105 -22.00 12.52 3.91
CA GLN A 105 -22.69 13.65 4.55
C GLN A 105 -22.11 15.02 4.17
N ASN A 106 -21.10 15.08 3.28
CA ASN A 106 -20.39 16.30 2.88
C ASN A 106 -19.75 17.06 4.07
N LYS A 107 -19.39 16.38 5.16
CA LYS A 107 -18.77 16.96 6.35
C LYS A 107 -17.25 17.06 6.21
N PHE A 108 -16.79 17.84 5.23
CA PHE A 108 -15.39 17.85 4.80
C PHE A 108 -14.39 18.31 5.88
N HIS A 109 -14.76 19.26 6.76
CA HIS A 109 -13.92 19.63 7.90
C HIS A 109 -13.71 18.49 8.90
N GLU A 110 -14.76 17.68 9.13
CA GLU A 110 -14.67 16.50 9.98
C GLU A 110 -13.82 15.41 9.30
N CYS A 111 -13.94 15.27 7.97
CA CYS A 111 -13.10 14.39 7.16
C CYS A 111 -11.62 14.76 7.29
N ASP A 112 -11.24 16.03 7.20
CA ASP A 112 -9.85 16.49 7.33
C ASP A 112 -9.24 16.12 8.70
N LYS A 113 -10.01 16.35 9.79
CA LYS A 113 -9.62 15.93 11.14
C LYS A 113 -9.49 14.41 11.27
N LYS A 114 -10.47 13.67 10.73
CA LYS A 114 -10.50 12.20 10.79
C LYS A 114 -9.32 11.59 10.05
N ILE A 115 -9.00 12.08 8.85
CA ILE A 115 -7.85 11.65 8.06
C ILE A 115 -6.52 11.95 8.78
N ASN A 116 -6.38 13.13 9.40
CA ASN A 116 -5.20 13.46 10.19
C ASN A 116 -5.00 12.46 11.34
N ASN A 117 -6.07 12.10 12.05
CA ASN A 117 -6.02 11.12 13.12
C ASN A 117 -5.67 9.72 12.61
N LEU A 118 -6.27 9.29 11.49
CA LEU A 118 -5.94 8.02 10.83
C LEU A 118 -4.47 7.97 10.43
N TYR A 119 -3.95 9.04 9.81
CA TYR A 119 -2.56 9.12 9.41
C TYR A 119 -1.60 9.07 10.62
N LYS A 120 -1.90 9.76 11.71
CA LYS A 120 -1.10 9.74 12.94
C LYS A 120 -1.10 8.36 13.60
N THR A 121 -2.24 7.67 13.59
CA THR A 121 -2.42 6.39 14.29
C THR A 121 -1.88 5.21 13.48
N PHE A 122 -2.17 5.20 12.18
CA PHE A 122 -1.90 4.06 11.31
C PHE A 122 -0.81 4.34 10.26
N GLY A 123 -0.41 5.60 10.08
CA GLY A 123 0.56 5.96 9.07
C GLY A 123 -0.03 6.03 7.66
N TYR A 124 0.80 5.74 6.66
CA TYR A 124 0.45 5.87 5.25
C TYR A 124 -0.16 4.58 4.67
N SER A 125 -1.15 4.74 3.79
CA SER A 125 -1.63 3.71 2.87
C SER A 125 -2.13 4.33 1.58
N HIS A 126 -2.15 3.57 0.50
CA HIS A 126 -2.74 4.04 -0.77
C HIS A 126 -4.26 4.22 -0.64
N LEU A 127 -4.92 3.39 0.19
CA LEU A 127 -6.32 3.58 0.53
C LEU A 127 -6.57 4.95 1.15
N LEU A 128 -5.72 5.37 2.10
CA LEU A 128 -5.84 6.68 2.73
C LEU A 128 -5.56 7.81 1.72
N LEU A 129 -4.54 7.68 0.88
CA LEU A 129 -4.26 8.63 -0.20
C LEU A 129 -5.47 8.81 -1.13
N ARG A 130 -6.13 7.71 -1.52
CA ARG A 130 -7.34 7.78 -2.35
C ARG A 130 -8.46 8.55 -1.67
N LYS A 131 -8.67 8.36 -0.36
CA LYS A 131 -9.66 9.12 0.41
C LYS A 131 -9.31 10.60 0.49
N ILE A 132 -8.03 10.93 0.69
CA ILE A 132 -7.52 12.31 0.69
C ILE A 132 -7.87 13.01 -0.63
N ILE A 133 -7.54 12.37 -1.77
CA ILE A 133 -7.81 12.94 -3.08
C ILE A 133 -9.30 13.03 -3.35
N LEU A 134 -10.10 12.00 -3.01
CA LEU A 134 -11.55 12.03 -3.16
C LEU A 134 -12.18 13.22 -2.40
N ILE A 135 -11.78 13.43 -1.14
CA ILE A 135 -12.31 14.55 -0.35
C ILE A 135 -11.89 15.89 -0.96
N LYS A 136 -10.64 16.00 -1.44
CA LYS A 136 -10.16 17.20 -2.12
C LYS A 136 -11.01 17.53 -3.35
N GLU A 137 -11.27 16.55 -4.21
CA GLU A 137 -12.09 16.73 -5.41
C GLU A 137 -13.55 17.07 -5.07
N LEU A 138 -14.17 16.36 -4.13
CA LEU A 138 -15.57 16.62 -3.73
C LEU A 138 -15.74 17.94 -3.00
N SER A 139 -14.72 18.44 -2.34
CA SER A 139 -14.79 19.73 -1.62
C SER A 139 -14.72 20.96 -2.53
N GLU A 140 -14.33 20.78 -3.83
CA GLU A 140 -14.22 21.82 -4.84
C GLU A 140 -13.50 23.09 -4.36
N ASP A 141 -12.47 22.94 -3.51
CA ASP A 141 -11.72 24.05 -2.88
C ASP A 141 -12.56 25.03 -2.02
N LYS A 142 -13.83 24.70 -1.74
CA LYS A 142 -14.72 25.56 -0.93
C LYS A 142 -14.40 25.53 0.57
N TYR A 143 -13.58 24.55 1.00
CA TYR A 143 -13.28 24.30 2.40
C TYR A 143 -11.78 24.43 2.66
N ASN A 144 -11.42 25.02 3.79
CA ASN A 144 -10.04 25.02 4.26
C ASN A 144 -9.73 23.65 4.91
N LEU A 145 -9.10 22.75 4.15
CA LEU A 145 -8.70 21.41 4.55
C LEU A 145 -7.19 21.39 4.82
N SER A 146 -6.79 21.91 5.98
CA SER A 146 -5.40 22.21 6.29
C SER A 146 -4.50 20.97 6.25
N PHE A 147 -4.94 19.85 6.81
CA PHE A 147 -4.14 18.62 6.79
C PHE A 147 -4.01 18.06 5.38
N ILE A 148 -5.11 18.01 4.62
CA ILE A 148 -5.11 17.48 3.25
C ILE A 148 -4.20 18.31 2.35
N GLN A 149 -4.25 19.64 2.43
CA GLN A 149 -3.40 20.54 1.66
C GLN A 149 -1.92 20.34 1.99
N ASP A 150 -1.57 20.31 3.26
CA ASP A 150 -0.21 20.06 3.73
C ASP A 150 0.30 18.68 3.33
N PHE A 151 -0.55 17.67 3.42
CA PHE A 151 -0.21 16.31 3.03
C PHE A 151 0.10 16.23 1.53
N LEU A 152 -0.78 16.75 0.67
CA LEU A 152 -0.61 16.71 -0.78
C LEU A 152 0.62 17.50 -1.23
N THR A 153 0.89 18.65 -0.61
CA THR A 153 2.08 19.46 -0.90
C THR A 153 3.36 18.68 -0.61
N ARG A 154 3.44 18.05 0.57
CA ARG A 154 4.61 17.24 0.96
C ARG A 154 4.74 15.96 0.12
N TYR A 155 3.62 15.32 -0.18
CA TYR A 155 3.59 14.09 -0.98
C TYR A 155 4.07 14.34 -2.41
N ASN A 156 3.71 15.49 -2.98
CA ASN A 156 3.98 15.86 -4.37
C ASN A 156 5.47 16.11 -4.65
N SER A 157 6.28 16.37 -3.63
CA SER A 157 7.68 16.81 -3.75
C SER A 157 8.63 15.77 -4.38
N ASN A 158 8.27 14.52 -4.53
CA ASN A 158 9.17 13.43 -4.93
C ASN A 158 8.76 12.72 -6.23
N GLY A 159 8.22 13.43 -7.21
CA GLY A 159 7.80 12.82 -8.49
C GLY A 159 6.51 12.00 -8.41
N ARG A 160 5.78 12.08 -7.29
CA ARG A 160 4.51 11.38 -7.07
C ARG A 160 3.31 12.09 -7.70
N ASN A 161 3.54 13.18 -8.42
CA ASN A 161 2.51 13.95 -9.15
C ASN A 161 1.69 13.07 -10.08
N LEU A 162 2.33 12.07 -10.69
CA LEU A 162 1.64 11.15 -11.60
C LEU A 162 0.56 10.35 -10.87
N ILE A 163 0.79 9.96 -9.62
CA ILE A 163 -0.20 9.22 -8.82
C ILE A 163 -1.37 10.13 -8.47
N ILE A 164 -1.06 11.33 -7.98
CA ILE A 164 -2.09 12.31 -7.61
C ILE A 164 -2.95 12.64 -8.83
N SER A 165 -2.35 13.02 -9.95
CA SER A 165 -3.07 13.39 -11.17
C SER A 165 -3.89 12.22 -11.73
N SER A 166 -3.40 11.00 -11.63
CA SER A 166 -4.12 9.80 -12.07
C SER A 166 -5.33 9.52 -11.18
N LEU A 167 -5.18 9.64 -9.85
CA LEU A 167 -6.29 9.47 -8.92
C LEU A 167 -7.33 10.57 -9.06
N GLN A 168 -6.90 11.82 -9.27
CA GLN A 168 -7.82 12.94 -9.56
C GLN A 168 -8.65 12.69 -10.81
N GLN A 169 -7.99 12.25 -11.90
CA GLN A 169 -8.71 11.89 -13.13
C GLN A 169 -9.71 10.75 -12.92
N CYS A 170 -9.42 9.77 -12.03
CA CYS A 170 -10.36 8.70 -11.70
C CYS A 170 -11.67 9.17 -11.03
N TYR A 171 -11.71 10.39 -10.51
CA TYR A 171 -12.91 10.96 -9.88
C TYR A 171 -13.66 11.96 -10.77
N GLN A 172 -13.20 12.17 -12.00
CA GLN A 172 -13.91 13.00 -12.97
C GLN A 172 -15.11 12.24 -13.55
N ALA A 173 -16.21 12.97 -13.85
CA ALA A 173 -17.45 12.37 -14.31
C ALA A 173 -17.33 11.68 -15.68
N ASP A 174 -16.50 12.23 -16.58
CA ASP A 174 -16.35 11.78 -17.96
C ASP A 174 -15.00 11.09 -18.20
N ILE A 175 -14.65 10.15 -17.36
CA ILE A 175 -13.34 9.48 -17.43
C ILE A 175 -13.26 8.45 -18.57
N ASP A 176 -12.29 8.63 -19.46
CA ASP A 176 -11.82 7.56 -20.37
C ASP A 176 -10.78 6.69 -19.66
N TYR A 177 -11.25 5.62 -19.01
CA TYR A 177 -10.38 4.67 -18.30
C TYR A 177 -9.31 4.03 -19.19
N LEU A 178 -9.63 3.73 -20.44
CA LEU A 178 -8.68 3.10 -21.37
C LEU A 178 -7.61 4.10 -21.82
N GLY A 179 -8.01 5.31 -22.14
CA GLY A 179 -7.08 6.39 -22.47
C GLY A 179 -6.19 6.77 -21.30
N LEU A 180 -6.74 6.87 -20.09
CA LEU A 180 -5.99 7.11 -18.87
C LEU A 180 -4.98 6.00 -18.60
N LYS A 181 -5.40 4.73 -18.67
CA LYS A 181 -4.52 3.56 -18.49
C LYS A 181 -3.34 3.60 -19.48
N LYS A 182 -3.62 3.82 -20.78
CA LYS A 182 -2.58 3.96 -21.80
C LYS A 182 -1.63 5.13 -21.52
N SER A 183 -2.17 6.29 -21.17
CA SER A 183 -1.37 7.48 -20.86
C SER A 183 -0.43 7.25 -19.68
N ILE A 184 -0.90 6.60 -18.62
CA ILE A 184 -0.12 6.28 -17.43
C ILE A 184 0.95 5.24 -17.77
N MET A 185 0.62 4.19 -18.50
CA MET A 185 1.59 3.16 -18.92
C MET A 185 2.71 3.77 -19.76
N ASN A 186 2.40 4.60 -20.73
CA ASN A 186 3.40 5.27 -21.58
C ASN A 186 4.34 6.20 -20.77
N ARG A 187 3.82 6.86 -19.73
CA ARG A 187 4.64 7.71 -18.85
C ARG A 187 5.46 6.88 -17.86
N SER A 188 4.96 5.72 -17.45
CA SER A 188 5.59 4.85 -16.45
C SER A 188 6.67 3.94 -17.02
N GLU A 189 6.77 3.78 -18.35
CA GLU A 189 7.80 2.94 -18.99
C GLU A 189 9.24 3.39 -18.67
N LYS A 190 9.43 4.66 -18.30
CA LYS A 190 10.74 5.25 -18.01
C LYS A 190 11.30 4.89 -16.63
N SER A 191 10.49 4.31 -15.72
CA SER A 191 10.93 3.96 -14.37
C SER A 191 10.10 2.80 -13.81
N ILE A 192 10.77 1.76 -13.32
CA ILE A 192 10.12 0.61 -12.63
C ILE A 192 9.24 1.11 -11.48
N PHE A 193 9.71 2.12 -10.75
CA PHE A 193 8.97 2.80 -9.69
C PHE A 193 7.63 3.38 -10.18
N CYS A 194 7.66 4.12 -11.30
CA CYS A 194 6.44 4.71 -11.88
C CYS A 194 5.45 3.64 -12.37
N ARG A 195 5.92 2.50 -12.85
CA ARG A 195 5.06 1.43 -13.36
C ARG A 195 4.17 0.84 -12.25
N HIS A 196 4.74 0.48 -11.10
CA HIS A 196 3.96 -0.11 -10.01
C HIS A 196 2.99 0.89 -9.37
N ILE A 197 3.42 2.12 -9.19
CA ILE A 197 2.58 3.17 -8.59
C ILE A 197 1.45 3.61 -9.52
N SER A 198 1.68 3.61 -10.83
CA SER A 198 0.66 3.96 -11.83
C SER A 198 -0.49 2.95 -11.91
N GLU A 199 -0.30 1.73 -11.41
CA GLU A 199 -1.35 0.71 -11.35
C GLU A 199 -2.33 0.90 -10.16
N ILE A 200 -1.96 1.69 -9.15
CA ILE A 200 -2.80 1.92 -7.96
C ILE A 200 -4.21 2.44 -8.30
N PRO A 201 -4.39 3.40 -9.21
CA PRO A 201 -5.73 3.87 -9.59
C PRO A 201 -6.62 2.78 -10.18
N PHE A 202 -6.00 1.76 -10.82
CA PHE A 202 -6.71 0.69 -11.54
C PHE A 202 -6.87 -0.61 -10.75
N LEU A 203 -6.49 -0.63 -9.48
CA LEU A 203 -6.61 -1.80 -8.60
C LEU A 203 -8.00 -2.43 -8.58
N PHE A 204 -9.03 -1.63 -8.82
CA PHE A 204 -10.42 -2.06 -8.74
C PHE A 204 -11.06 -2.35 -10.11
N SER A 205 -10.33 -2.18 -11.22
CA SER A 205 -10.82 -2.46 -12.59
C SER A 205 -10.22 -3.73 -13.19
N ILE A 206 -10.21 -4.83 -12.43
CA ILE A 206 -9.59 -6.09 -12.83
C ILE A 206 -10.59 -6.93 -13.61
N GLN A 207 -10.19 -7.39 -14.79
CA GLN A 207 -11.06 -8.13 -15.70
C GLN A 207 -10.91 -9.66 -15.60
N ASN A 208 -9.77 -10.16 -15.14
CA ASN A 208 -9.52 -11.61 -15.07
C ASN A 208 -8.58 -11.99 -13.93
N ILE A 209 -8.52 -13.31 -13.64
CA ILE A 209 -7.74 -13.86 -12.52
C ILE A 209 -6.23 -13.71 -12.70
N ASP A 210 -5.72 -13.76 -13.92
CA ASP A 210 -4.27 -13.61 -14.17
C ASP A 210 -3.81 -12.19 -13.92
N GLU A 211 -4.57 -11.20 -14.39
CA GLU A 211 -4.34 -9.79 -14.09
C GLU A 211 -4.42 -9.55 -12.59
N PHE A 212 -5.40 -10.16 -11.89
CA PHE A 212 -5.52 -10.10 -10.44
C PHE A 212 -4.27 -10.64 -9.76
N ASN A 213 -3.82 -11.84 -10.10
CA ASN A 213 -2.66 -12.48 -9.48
C ASN A 213 -1.37 -11.68 -9.70
N GLN A 214 -1.18 -11.14 -10.91
CA GLN A 214 -0.04 -10.31 -11.24
C GLN A 214 -0.03 -9.02 -10.41
N ARG A 215 -1.17 -8.34 -10.32
CA ARG A 215 -1.30 -7.10 -9.54
C ARG A 215 -1.18 -7.35 -8.05
N LEU A 216 -1.83 -8.38 -7.53
CA LEU A 216 -1.71 -8.76 -6.13
C LEU A 216 -0.25 -9.02 -5.77
N SER A 217 0.48 -9.76 -6.60
CA SER A 217 1.89 -10.03 -6.37
C SER A 217 2.75 -8.76 -6.30
N SER A 218 2.49 -7.77 -7.14
CA SER A 218 3.20 -6.49 -7.09
C SER A 218 2.81 -5.64 -5.86
N HIS A 219 1.56 -5.68 -5.44
CA HIS A 219 1.05 -4.87 -4.32
C HIS A 219 1.43 -5.41 -2.94
N ILE A 220 1.42 -6.73 -2.74
CA ILE A 220 1.84 -7.34 -1.47
C ILE A 220 3.27 -6.95 -1.10
N GLN A 221 4.11 -6.62 -2.08
CA GLN A 221 5.46 -6.18 -1.84
C GLN A 221 5.56 -4.75 -1.31
N SER A 222 4.59 -3.90 -1.62
CA SER A 222 4.64 -2.49 -1.28
C SER A 222 3.80 -2.12 -0.06
N SER A 223 2.63 -2.73 0.10
CA SER A 223 1.69 -2.38 1.16
C SER A 223 0.81 -3.57 1.54
N LEU A 224 1.01 -4.08 2.75
CA LEU A 224 0.19 -5.19 3.26
C LEU A 224 -1.26 -4.77 3.51
N ILE A 225 -1.49 -3.56 4.02
CA ILE A 225 -2.86 -3.07 4.28
C ILE A 225 -3.66 -2.86 2.99
N ASP A 226 -3.02 -2.29 1.96
CA ASP A 226 -3.67 -2.10 0.67
C ASP A 226 -3.93 -3.43 -0.03
N SER A 227 -3.03 -4.41 0.12
CA SER A 227 -3.20 -5.77 -0.40
C SER A 227 -4.35 -6.51 0.29
N LEU A 228 -4.49 -6.38 1.61
CA LEU A 228 -5.63 -6.93 2.35
C LEU A 228 -6.94 -6.29 1.90
N PHE A 229 -6.96 -4.96 1.79
CA PHE A 229 -8.14 -4.25 1.30
C PHE A 229 -8.53 -4.69 -0.12
N PHE A 230 -7.54 -4.84 -0.99
CA PHE A 230 -7.72 -5.31 -2.35
C PHE A 230 -8.32 -6.74 -2.40
N LEU A 231 -7.81 -7.67 -1.59
CA LEU A 231 -8.33 -9.02 -1.48
C LEU A 231 -9.79 -9.04 -1.02
N VAL A 232 -10.09 -8.34 0.06
CA VAL A 232 -11.45 -8.27 0.63
C VAL A 232 -12.43 -7.65 -0.37
N SER A 233 -12.04 -6.58 -1.06
CA SER A 233 -12.89 -5.88 -2.02
C SER A 233 -13.20 -6.70 -3.29
N ASN A 234 -12.35 -7.67 -3.62
CA ASN A 234 -12.51 -8.50 -4.82
C ASN A 234 -12.95 -9.94 -4.50
N GLU A 235 -13.21 -10.28 -3.25
CA GLU A 235 -13.60 -11.64 -2.83
C GLU A 235 -14.85 -12.15 -3.56
N SER A 236 -15.85 -11.29 -3.77
CA SER A 236 -17.08 -11.64 -4.49
C SER A 236 -16.84 -11.98 -5.98
N ASN A 237 -15.78 -11.42 -6.56
CA ASN A 237 -15.44 -11.62 -7.98
C ASN A 237 -14.57 -12.86 -8.20
N PHE A 238 -13.81 -13.28 -7.18
CA PHE A 238 -12.88 -14.38 -7.26
C PHE A 238 -13.07 -15.30 -6.05
N LYS A 239 -13.52 -16.54 -6.29
CA LYS A 239 -13.67 -17.55 -5.22
C LYS A 239 -12.30 -17.98 -4.71
N PHE A 240 -11.79 -17.32 -3.69
CA PHE A 240 -10.56 -17.70 -3.01
C PHE A 240 -10.86 -18.70 -1.89
N LYS A 241 -10.48 -19.95 -2.06
CA LYS A 241 -10.66 -21.01 -1.06
C LYS A 241 -9.94 -20.75 0.29
N LYS A 242 -9.04 -19.76 0.37
CA LYS A 242 -8.21 -19.50 1.56
C LYS A 242 -8.55 -18.19 2.32
N ILE A 243 -9.46 -17.35 1.81
CA ILE A 243 -9.75 -16.05 2.44
C ILE A 243 -10.72 -16.16 3.63
N ASP A 244 -11.45 -17.26 3.76
CA ASP A 244 -12.40 -17.48 4.86
C ASP A 244 -11.76 -17.35 6.26
N ASN A 245 -10.45 -17.50 6.37
CA ASN A 245 -9.71 -17.36 7.62
C ASN A 245 -9.28 -15.92 7.96
N ILE A 246 -9.47 -14.96 7.03
CA ILE A 246 -9.08 -13.54 7.21
C ILE A 246 -10.27 -12.71 7.76
N LYS A 247 -11.49 -13.21 7.60
CA LYS A 247 -12.71 -12.64 8.20
C LYS A 247 -12.75 -12.93 9.68
#